data_c10a84a8685563c6100629c72a9f493f
#
_entry.id   c10a84a8685563c6100629c72a9f493f
#
_cell.length_a   1.000
_cell.length_b   1.000
_cell.length_c   1.000
_cell.angle_alpha   90.00
_cell.angle_beta   90.00
_cell.angle_gamma   90.00
#
_symmetry.space_group_name_H-M   'P 1'
#
loop_
_entity.id
_entity.type
_entity.pdbx_description
1 polymer ?
#
loop_
_entity_poly.entity_id
_entity_poly.type
_entity_poly.pdbx_seq_one_letter_code
_entity_poly.pdbx_strand_id
1 'polypeptide(L)'
;MYEKFFSLTSMPFSIAPDPKFLYMSARHREALAHLIYGVKNNGLVLLTGEVGTGKTTICRYLLSDLPDNVETAFIINPKVTETELLSSICDDLRIPYPQKATSKTLVDLLNTHLLDTLKEDKRTLVIIDEAQNLSVDVLEQLRLLTNLETN
;
A
#
# COMPACT_ATOMS: atom_id res chain seq x y z
N MET A 1 4.47 12.24 -31.56
CA MET A 1 4.24 13.16 -32.69
C MET A 1 3.73 14.52 -32.23
N TYR A 2 2.72 14.61 -31.36
CA TYR A 2 2.20 15.88 -30.82
C TYR A 2 3.14 16.54 -29.79
N GLU A 3 4.01 15.79 -29.11
CA GLU A 3 4.97 16.32 -28.13
C GLU A 3 5.90 17.36 -28.74
N LYS A 4 6.44 17.07 -29.94
CA LYS A 4 7.28 18.01 -30.67
C LYS A 4 6.52 19.25 -31.14
N PHE A 5 5.25 19.05 -31.54
CA PHE A 5 4.41 20.16 -32.03
C PHE A 5 4.07 21.15 -30.91
N PHE A 6 3.80 20.66 -29.69
CA PHE A 6 3.47 21.47 -28.52
C PHE A 6 4.68 21.77 -27.63
N SER A 7 5.90 21.42 -28.06
CA SER A 7 7.14 21.59 -27.31
C SER A 7 7.07 20.99 -25.88
N LEU A 8 6.43 19.81 -25.76
CA LEU A 8 6.28 19.12 -24.48
C LEU A 8 7.57 18.37 -24.14
N THR A 9 7.98 18.45 -22.88
CA THR A 9 9.16 17.75 -22.36
C THR A 9 8.89 16.29 -22.00
N SER A 10 7.61 15.92 -21.85
CA SER A 10 7.15 14.55 -21.54
C SER A 10 5.73 14.33 -22.05
N MET A 11 5.30 13.06 -22.10
CA MET A 11 3.92 12.70 -22.44
C MET A 11 2.95 13.16 -21.33
N PRO A 12 2.04 14.14 -21.59
CA PRO A 12 1.09 14.60 -20.57
C PRO A 12 -0.07 13.64 -20.33
N PHE A 13 -0.32 12.70 -21.26
CA PHE A 13 -1.42 11.73 -21.22
C PHE A 13 -0.86 10.32 -21.22
N SER A 14 -0.45 9.86 -20.05
CA SER A 14 -0.08 8.47 -19.79
C SER A 14 -1.27 7.71 -19.21
N ILE A 15 -1.41 6.42 -19.58
CA ILE A 15 -2.38 5.51 -18.95
C ILE A 15 -2.03 5.28 -17.49
N ALA A 16 -0.73 5.29 -17.15
CA ALA A 16 -0.28 5.18 -15.77
C ALA A 16 -0.41 6.53 -15.05
N PRO A 17 -1.12 6.61 -13.91
CA PRO A 17 -1.20 7.84 -13.12
C PRO A 17 0.20 8.29 -12.67
N ASP A 18 0.59 9.51 -13.06
CA ASP A 18 1.84 10.12 -12.61
C ASP A 18 1.53 11.14 -11.50
N PRO A 19 2.05 10.94 -10.28
CA PRO A 19 1.84 11.85 -9.14
C PRO A 19 2.22 13.31 -9.43
N LYS A 20 3.14 13.56 -10.37
CA LYS A 20 3.57 14.92 -10.77
C LYS A 20 2.44 15.76 -11.35
N PHE A 21 1.42 15.13 -11.93
CA PHE A 21 0.27 15.82 -12.51
C PHE A 21 -0.93 15.87 -11.56
N LEU A 22 -0.78 15.42 -10.30
CA LEU A 22 -1.85 15.46 -9.33
C LEU A 22 -2.21 16.90 -8.96
N TYR A 23 -3.42 17.33 -9.31
CA TYR A 23 -4.00 18.55 -8.75
C TYR A 23 -4.44 18.29 -7.31
N MET A 24 -3.73 18.84 -6.35
CA MET A 24 -3.98 18.65 -4.92
C MET A 24 -5.17 19.49 -4.46
N SER A 25 -6.39 19.00 -4.67
CA SER A 25 -7.62 19.63 -4.15
C SER A 25 -7.67 19.62 -2.62
N ALA A 26 -8.61 20.37 -2.03
CA ALA A 26 -8.82 20.36 -0.57
C ALA A 26 -9.12 18.94 -0.04
N ARG A 27 -9.97 18.17 -0.75
CA ARG A 27 -10.29 16.77 -0.39
C ARG A 27 -9.08 15.85 -0.51
N HIS A 28 -8.24 16.04 -1.52
CA HIS A 28 -7.01 15.25 -1.67
C HIS A 28 -6.02 15.54 -0.54
N ARG A 29 -5.88 16.81 -0.11
CA ARG A 29 -5.05 17.18 1.04
C ARG A 29 -5.54 16.55 2.34
N GLU A 30 -6.85 16.57 2.57
CA GLU A 30 -7.48 15.95 3.72
C GLU A 30 -7.25 14.43 3.74
N ALA A 31 -7.50 13.75 2.62
CA ALA A 31 -7.24 12.33 2.47
C ALA A 31 -5.77 11.98 2.74
N LEU A 32 -4.83 12.73 2.15
CA LEU A 32 -3.39 12.54 2.37
C LEU A 32 -3.00 12.75 3.85
N ALA A 33 -3.57 13.77 4.52
CA ALA A 33 -3.33 14.00 5.93
C ALA A 33 -3.79 12.82 6.80
N HIS A 34 -4.95 12.23 6.50
CA HIS A 34 -5.43 11.01 7.18
C HIS A 34 -4.54 9.81 6.93
N LEU A 35 -4.05 9.62 5.70
CA LEU A 35 -3.11 8.53 5.37
C LEU A 35 -1.79 8.70 6.12
N ILE A 36 -1.20 9.89 6.13
CA ILE A 36 0.02 10.20 6.88
C ILE A 36 -0.18 9.97 8.38
N TYR A 37 -1.33 10.37 8.91
CA TYR A 37 -1.68 10.12 10.30
C TYR A 37 -1.74 8.61 10.61
N GLY A 38 -2.36 7.82 9.73
CA GLY A 38 -2.39 6.36 9.85
C GLY A 38 -1.00 5.74 9.87
N VAL A 39 -0.12 6.15 8.95
CA VAL A 39 1.29 5.70 8.92
C VAL A 39 2.02 6.01 10.22
N LYS A 40 1.78 7.19 10.81
CA LYS A 40 2.44 7.60 12.06
C LYS A 40 1.92 6.87 13.30
N ASN A 41 0.67 6.45 13.30
CA ASN A 41 0.00 5.90 14.48
C ASN A 41 -0.31 4.40 14.36
N ASN A 42 0.33 3.70 13.42
CA ASN A 42 0.24 2.25 13.25
C ASN A 42 -1.21 1.75 13.18
N GLY A 43 -2.02 2.38 12.34
CA GLY A 43 -3.45 2.11 12.26
C GLY A 43 -3.91 1.64 10.88
N LEU A 44 -5.09 1.04 10.84
CA LEU A 44 -5.79 0.74 9.61
C LEU A 44 -6.52 2.00 9.11
N VAL A 45 -6.23 2.43 7.87
CA VAL A 45 -6.91 3.55 7.22
C VAL A 45 -7.66 3.07 6.00
N LEU A 46 -8.94 3.41 5.93
CA LEU A 46 -9.79 3.12 4.77
C LEU A 46 -9.97 4.38 3.93
N LEU A 47 -9.46 4.37 2.70
CA LEU A 47 -9.69 5.43 1.71
C LEU A 47 -10.80 5.02 0.75
N THR A 48 -11.93 5.72 0.80
CA THR A 48 -13.09 5.48 -0.06
C THR A 48 -13.31 6.61 -1.05
N GLY A 49 -14.01 6.32 -2.13
CA GLY A 49 -14.38 7.31 -3.15
C GLY A 49 -14.77 6.64 -4.45
N GLU A 50 -15.43 7.38 -5.32
CA GLU A 50 -15.87 6.91 -6.63
C GLU A 50 -14.69 6.57 -7.55
N VAL A 51 -14.95 5.82 -8.61
CA VAL A 51 -13.97 5.51 -9.66
C VAL A 51 -13.50 6.83 -10.30
N GLY A 52 -12.19 6.95 -10.54
CA GLY A 52 -11.62 8.15 -11.18
C GLY A 52 -11.37 9.33 -10.24
N THR A 53 -11.63 9.23 -8.93
CA THR A 53 -11.37 10.32 -7.96
C THR A 53 -9.90 10.47 -7.55
N GLY A 54 -8.99 9.66 -8.09
CA GLY A 54 -7.55 9.78 -7.85
C GLY A 54 -7.03 9.04 -6.62
N LYS A 55 -7.77 8.05 -6.06
CA LYS A 55 -7.32 7.25 -4.90
C LYS A 55 -5.93 6.63 -5.11
N THR A 56 -5.75 5.89 -6.20
CA THR A 56 -4.46 5.28 -6.55
C THR A 56 -3.36 6.33 -6.71
N THR A 57 -3.68 7.51 -7.26
CA THR A 57 -2.71 8.59 -7.44
C THR A 57 -2.27 9.18 -6.10
N ILE A 58 -3.18 9.33 -5.13
CA ILE A 58 -2.86 9.76 -3.76
C ILE A 58 -1.99 8.73 -3.06
N CYS A 59 -2.32 7.43 -3.18
CA CYS A 59 -1.49 6.36 -2.62
C CYS A 59 -0.07 6.39 -3.19
N ARG A 60 0.09 6.56 -4.50
CA ARG A 60 1.41 6.70 -5.15
C ARG A 60 2.13 7.98 -4.71
N TYR A 61 1.41 9.08 -4.54
CA TYR A 61 1.99 10.31 -4.00
C TYR A 61 2.51 10.09 -2.58
N LEU A 62 1.73 9.46 -1.71
CA LEU A 62 2.16 9.07 -0.37
C LEU A 62 3.45 8.24 -0.42
N LEU A 63 3.49 7.19 -1.26
CA LEU A 63 4.67 6.32 -1.42
C LEU A 63 5.92 7.07 -1.86
N SER A 64 5.79 8.14 -2.65
CA SER A 64 6.92 8.95 -3.12
C SER A 64 7.47 9.91 -2.05
N ASP A 65 6.77 10.11 -0.95
CA ASP A 65 7.11 11.07 0.12
C ASP A 65 7.26 10.40 1.50
N LEU A 66 7.42 9.07 1.51
CA LEU A 66 7.64 8.32 2.76
C LEU A 66 9.07 8.50 3.27
N PRO A 67 9.27 8.53 4.60
CA PRO A 67 10.61 8.49 5.19
C PRO A 67 11.34 7.18 4.89
N ASP A 68 12.68 7.20 4.90
CA ASP A 68 13.54 6.03 4.62
C ASP A 68 13.35 4.88 5.62
N ASN A 69 12.81 5.15 6.79
CA ASN A 69 12.52 4.14 7.81
C ASN A 69 11.15 3.47 7.65
N VAL A 70 10.45 3.68 6.53
CA VAL A 70 9.19 3.01 6.20
C VAL A 70 9.40 2.08 5.01
N GLU A 71 9.31 0.78 5.26
CA GLU A 71 9.23 -0.21 4.19
C GLU A 71 7.79 -0.36 3.68
N THR A 72 7.62 -0.70 2.42
CA THR A 72 6.30 -0.69 1.79
C THR A 72 6.00 -1.94 0.99
N ALA A 73 4.76 -2.42 1.12
CA ALA A 73 4.15 -3.37 0.19
C ALA A 73 2.95 -2.70 -0.50
N PHE A 74 2.87 -2.78 -1.83
CA PHE A 74 1.80 -2.16 -2.61
C PHE A 74 1.08 -3.16 -3.50
N ILE A 75 -0.04 -3.66 -3.03
CA ILE A 75 -0.85 -4.68 -3.70
C ILE A 75 -1.92 -4.02 -4.56
N ILE A 76 -1.83 -4.26 -5.87
CA ILE A 76 -2.78 -3.71 -6.85
C ILE A 76 -3.74 -4.83 -7.28
N ASN A 77 -5.06 -4.57 -7.18
CA ASN A 77 -6.11 -5.46 -7.64
C ASN A 77 -6.05 -6.90 -7.08
N PRO A 78 -6.24 -7.07 -5.78
CA PRO A 78 -6.11 -8.35 -5.07
C PRO A 78 -7.32 -9.27 -5.31
N LYS A 79 -7.54 -9.74 -6.55
CA LYS A 79 -8.46 -10.87 -6.85
C LYS A 79 -7.75 -12.19 -6.57
N VAL A 80 -7.38 -12.42 -5.33
CA VAL A 80 -6.48 -13.49 -4.94
C VAL A 80 -7.00 -14.19 -3.69
N THR A 81 -6.56 -15.42 -3.50
CA THR A 81 -6.78 -16.14 -2.24
C THR A 81 -5.98 -15.50 -1.11
N GLU A 82 -6.34 -15.83 0.13
CA GLU A 82 -5.60 -15.37 1.32
C GLU A 82 -4.09 -15.67 1.21
N THR A 83 -3.74 -16.91 0.81
CA THR A 83 -2.35 -17.32 0.65
C THR A 83 -1.62 -16.50 -0.42
N GLU A 84 -2.25 -16.23 -1.55
CA GLU A 84 -1.68 -15.42 -2.62
C GLU A 84 -1.49 -13.96 -2.21
N LEU A 85 -2.41 -13.38 -1.44
CA LEU A 85 -2.25 -12.04 -0.91
C LEU A 85 -1.08 -11.97 0.07
N LEU A 86 -1.02 -12.89 1.04
CA LEU A 86 0.05 -12.93 2.04
C LEU A 86 1.42 -13.17 1.39
N SER A 87 1.48 -14.04 0.36
CA SER A 87 2.72 -14.24 -0.40
C SER A 87 3.14 -12.99 -1.16
N SER A 88 2.19 -12.28 -1.78
CA SER A 88 2.48 -11.01 -2.47
C SER A 88 3.02 -9.93 -1.52
N ILE A 89 2.48 -9.86 -0.29
CA ILE A 89 3.02 -8.96 0.74
C ILE A 89 4.44 -9.38 1.13
N CYS A 90 4.69 -10.69 1.32
CA CYS A 90 6.03 -11.19 1.60
C CYS A 90 7.01 -10.88 0.46
N ASP A 91 6.60 -11.03 -0.79
CA ASP A 91 7.42 -10.73 -1.98
C ASP A 91 7.82 -9.25 -2.00
N ASP A 92 6.87 -8.34 -1.81
CA ASP A 92 7.13 -6.89 -1.78
C ASP A 92 8.06 -6.49 -0.62
N LEU A 93 7.89 -7.10 0.56
CA LEU A 93 8.73 -6.89 1.74
C LEU A 93 10.03 -7.70 1.71
N ARG A 94 10.26 -8.49 0.65
CA ARG A 94 11.45 -9.36 0.47
C ARG A 94 11.64 -10.38 1.58
N ILE A 95 10.54 -10.87 2.15
CA ILE A 95 10.53 -11.93 3.16
C ILE A 95 10.61 -13.28 2.46
N PRO A 96 11.65 -14.09 2.66
CA PRO A 96 11.75 -15.41 2.05
C PRO A 96 10.76 -16.39 2.67
N TYR A 97 10.08 -17.19 1.83
CA TYR A 97 9.15 -18.22 2.28
C TYR A 97 9.26 -19.50 1.43
N PRO A 98 8.86 -20.69 1.95
CA PRO A 98 8.87 -21.95 1.20
C PRO A 98 7.88 -21.93 0.04
N GLN A 99 8.20 -22.62 -1.08
CA GLN A 99 7.31 -22.73 -2.26
C GLN A 99 5.89 -23.25 -1.96
N LYS A 100 5.72 -24.04 -0.91
CA LYS A 100 4.44 -24.59 -0.45
C LYS A 100 4.05 -24.02 0.92
N ALA A 101 4.26 -22.72 1.12
CA ALA A 101 3.85 -22.07 2.35
C ALA A 101 2.32 -22.09 2.50
N THR A 102 1.85 -22.39 3.70
CA THR A 102 0.44 -22.24 4.07
C THR A 102 0.17 -20.79 4.50
N SER A 103 -1.10 -20.35 4.53
CA SER A 103 -1.46 -19.03 5.09
C SER A 103 -0.88 -18.85 6.48
N LYS A 104 -0.95 -19.88 7.34
CA LYS A 104 -0.36 -19.85 8.68
C LYS A 104 1.14 -19.57 8.65
N THR A 105 1.89 -20.27 7.79
CA THR A 105 3.33 -20.07 7.66
C THR A 105 3.66 -18.63 7.24
N LEU A 106 2.90 -18.08 6.29
CA LEU A 106 3.10 -16.71 5.81
C LEU A 106 2.77 -15.68 6.90
N VAL A 107 1.68 -15.89 7.66
CA VAL A 107 1.32 -15.03 8.80
C VAL A 107 2.42 -15.06 9.86
N ASP A 108 2.95 -16.23 10.22
CA ASP A 108 4.03 -16.34 11.21
C ASP A 108 5.31 -15.63 10.76
N LEU A 109 5.65 -15.72 9.46
CA LEU A 109 6.80 -15.01 8.88
C LEU A 109 6.58 -13.49 8.87
N LEU A 110 5.39 -13.02 8.48
CA LEU A 110 5.03 -11.61 8.52
C LEU A 110 5.09 -11.06 9.95
N ASN A 111 4.51 -11.78 10.93
CA ASN A 111 4.56 -11.39 12.32
C ASN A 111 6.00 -11.25 12.83
N THR A 112 6.86 -12.21 12.52
CA THR A 112 8.27 -12.16 12.91
C THR A 112 8.95 -10.94 12.28
N HIS A 113 8.75 -10.71 10.99
CA HIS A 113 9.31 -9.58 10.26
C HIS A 113 8.84 -8.23 10.84
N LEU A 114 7.54 -8.08 11.10
CA LEU A 114 6.97 -6.86 11.68
C LEU A 114 7.57 -6.55 13.06
N LEU A 115 7.73 -7.57 13.91
CA LEU A 115 8.36 -7.41 15.23
C LEU A 115 9.83 -7.01 15.12
N ASP A 116 10.57 -7.56 14.16
CA ASP A 116 11.99 -7.22 13.96
C ASP A 116 12.14 -5.81 13.37
N THR A 117 11.27 -5.42 12.45
CA THR A 117 11.20 -4.06 11.89
C THR A 117 10.95 -3.01 12.97
N LEU A 118 10.03 -3.31 13.90
CA LEU A 118 9.77 -2.44 15.06
C LEU A 118 10.99 -2.28 15.98
N LYS A 119 11.74 -3.35 16.24
CA LYS A 119 12.97 -3.27 17.07
C LYS A 119 14.04 -2.37 16.43
N GLU A 120 14.03 -2.25 15.11
CA GLU A 120 14.92 -1.37 14.34
C GLU A 120 14.41 0.08 14.21
N ASP A 121 13.31 0.44 14.88
CA ASP A 121 12.62 1.75 14.76
C ASP A 121 12.17 2.03 13.31
N LYS A 122 11.88 0.98 12.59
CA LYS A 122 11.29 1.02 11.24
C LYS A 122 9.80 0.71 11.29
N ARG A 123 9.11 1.03 10.24
CA ARG A 123 7.67 0.79 10.08
C ARG A 123 7.39 0.07 8.79
N THR A 124 6.35 -0.74 8.78
CA THR A 124 5.87 -1.43 7.58
C THR A 124 4.52 -0.83 7.19
N LEU A 125 4.43 -0.36 5.95
CA LEU A 125 3.18 0.14 5.36
C LEU A 125 2.72 -0.82 4.28
N VAL A 126 1.53 -1.39 4.45
CA VAL A 126 0.87 -2.19 3.42
C VAL A 126 -0.27 -1.37 2.81
N ILE A 127 -0.21 -1.12 1.51
CA ILE A 127 -1.27 -0.47 0.76
C ILE A 127 -1.93 -1.50 -0.14
N ILE A 128 -3.24 -1.58 -0.06
CA ILE A 128 -4.05 -2.46 -0.91
C ILE A 128 -5.02 -1.61 -1.71
N ASP A 129 -4.79 -1.51 -3.02
CA ASP A 129 -5.71 -0.85 -3.94
C ASP A 129 -6.78 -1.84 -4.39
N GLU A 130 -7.99 -1.36 -4.67
CA GLU A 130 -9.16 -2.18 -5.02
C GLU A 130 -9.53 -3.20 -3.92
N ALA A 131 -9.41 -2.82 -2.65
CA ALA A 131 -9.64 -3.70 -1.48
C ALA A 131 -11.06 -4.29 -1.39
N GLN A 132 -12.04 -3.75 -2.14
CA GLN A 132 -13.39 -4.32 -2.25
C GLN A 132 -13.40 -5.71 -2.91
N ASN A 133 -12.31 -6.11 -3.55
CA ASN A 133 -12.15 -7.45 -4.13
C ASN A 133 -11.72 -8.51 -3.10
N LEU A 134 -11.37 -8.12 -1.89
CA LEU A 134 -11.00 -9.03 -0.80
C LEU A 134 -12.24 -9.62 -0.12
N SER A 135 -12.11 -10.87 0.32
CA SER A 135 -13.11 -11.48 1.20
C SER A 135 -13.02 -10.90 2.62
N VAL A 136 -14.11 -11.04 3.39
CA VAL A 136 -14.16 -10.58 4.79
C VAL A 136 -13.08 -11.29 5.63
N ASP A 137 -12.85 -12.58 5.40
CA ASP A 137 -11.86 -13.36 6.14
C ASP A 137 -10.44 -12.83 5.91
N VAL A 138 -10.11 -12.44 4.69
CA VAL A 138 -8.82 -11.84 4.36
C VAL A 138 -8.65 -10.47 5.01
N LEU A 139 -9.68 -9.64 5.01
CA LEU A 139 -9.67 -8.34 5.70
C LEU A 139 -9.47 -8.50 7.22
N GLU A 140 -10.07 -9.52 7.81
CA GLU A 140 -9.90 -9.82 9.24
C GLU A 140 -8.46 -10.28 9.55
N GLN A 141 -7.84 -11.10 8.69
CA GLN A 141 -6.43 -11.47 8.84
C GLN A 141 -5.51 -10.24 8.78
N LEU A 142 -5.74 -9.34 7.84
CA LEU A 142 -4.96 -8.10 7.77
C LEU A 142 -5.15 -7.24 9.02
N ARG A 143 -6.37 -7.16 9.55
CA ARG A 143 -6.66 -6.43 10.79
C ARG A 143 -5.91 -7.04 11.98
N LEU A 144 -5.80 -8.37 12.06
CA LEU A 144 -5.06 -9.05 13.12
C LEU A 144 -3.56 -8.73 13.06
N LEU A 145 -2.98 -8.60 11.86
CA LEU A 145 -1.59 -8.21 11.69
C LEU A 145 -1.29 -6.79 12.22
N THR A 146 -2.28 -5.88 12.19
CA THR A 146 -2.08 -4.51 12.72
C THR A 146 -2.09 -4.44 14.26
N ASN A 147 -2.55 -5.48 14.95
CA ASN A 147 -2.66 -5.51 16.41
C ASN A 147 -1.39 -6.00 17.12
N LEU A 148 -0.31 -6.32 16.41
CA LEU A 148 0.92 -6.86 16.99
C LEU A 148 1.69 -5.87 17.88
N GLU A 149 1.32 -4.61 17.86
CA GLU A 149 2.02 -3.53 18.57
C GLU A 149 1.42 -3.21 19.95
N THR A 150 0.37 -3.92 20.37
CA THR A 150 -0.38 -3.59 21.60
C THR A 150 -0.06 -4.49 22.80
N ASN A 151 1.04 -5.27 22.77
CA ASN A 151 1.47 -6.09 23.93
C ASN A 151 2.87 -5.73 24.38
#